data_c5deaf37b30e1266e0c1caf1550a880d
#
_entry.id   c5deaf37b30e1266e0c1caf1550a880d
#
_cell.length_a   1.000
_cell.length_b   1.000
_cell.length_c   1.000
_cell.angle_alpha   90.00
_cell.angle_beta   90.00
_cell.angle_gamma   90.00
#
_symmetry.space_group_name_H-M   'P 1'
#
loop_
_entity.id
_entity.type
_entity.pdbx_description
1 polymer ?
#
loop_
_entity_poly.entity_id
_entity_poly.type
_entity_poly.pdbx_seq_one_letter_code
_entity_poly.pdbx_strand_id
1 'polypeptide(L)'
;GMNRPGTEYNIAALMLRRASLSPERRALVFEEQEASYAQFADRVRRQATLFRQGGVCVGDRVGFLGMNHPALLETMFAAQALGAIFVPLNFRLTAEELTFIINDAGVHTLVVDDALSGVIGPARERLCCREFFTSESEAAGWRHLAAERAAAEPLPVAVSMGQHDVAIIMYTSGTTGLPKG
;
A
#
# COMPACT_ATOMS: atom_id res chain seq x y z
N GLY A 1 -2.57 -15.62 22.19
CA GLY A 1 -4.03 -15.66 22.18
C GLY A 1 -4.48 -16.15 20.85
N MET A 2 -5.28 -17.21 20.83
CA MET A 2 -5.83 -17.73 19.58
C MET A 2 -6.68 -16.66 18.91
N ASN A 3 -6.28 -16.21 17.73
CA ASN A 3 -7.13 -15.41 16.87
C ASN A 3 -8.36 -16.25 16.55
N ARG A 4 -9.51 -15.84 17.03
CA ARG A 4 -10.75 -16.48 16.62
C ARG A 4 -11.00 -16.15 15.15
N PRO A 5 -11.27 -17.14 14.31
CA PRO A 5 -11.77 -16.87 12.96
C PRO A 5 -12.96 -15.92 13.07
N GLY A 6 -12.93 -14.79 12.42
CA GLY A 6 -14.00 -13.79 12.46
C GLY A 6 -13.76 -12.59 13.37
N THR A 7 -12.63 -12.53 14.10
CA THR A 7 -12.26 -11.36 14.90
C THR A 7 -11.14 -10.52 14.29
N GLU A 8 -10.63 -10.91 13.14
CA GLU A 8 -9.68 -10.11 12.39
C GLU A 8 -10.44 -8.95 11.75
N TYR A 9 -10.37 -7.80 12.37
CA TYR A 9 -10.96 -6.59 11.83
C TYR A 9 -10.11 -6.08 10.67
N ASN A 10 -10.75 -5.60 9.62
CA ASN A 10 -10.08 -4.83 8.60
C ASN A 10 -9.58 -3.54 9.25
N ILE A 11 -8.26 -3.38 9.32
CA ILE A 11 -7.62 -2.26 10.01
C ILE A 11 -7.97 -0.93 9.33
N ALA A 12 -8.06 -0.91 7.99
CA ALA A 12 -8.47 0.28 7.26
C ALA A 12 -9.90 0.70 7.65
N ALA A 13 -10.84 -0.25 7.73
CA ALA A 13 -12.21 0.02 8.16
C ALA A 13 -12.25 0.56 9.60
N LEU A 14 -11.43 0.02 10.49
CA LEU A 14 -11.31 0.54 11.86
C LEU A 14 -10.80 1.97 11.89
N MET A 15 -9.79 2.29 11.09
CA MET A 15 -9.25 3.64 11.00
C MET A 15 -10.28 4.63 10.46
N LEU A 16 -11.01 4.25 9.42
CA LEU A 16 -12.08 5.06 8.84
C LEU A 16 -13.20 5.31 9.84
N ARG A 17 -13.61 4.26 10.55
CA ARG A 17 -14.63 4.38 11.59
C ARG A 17 -14.17 5.28 12.73
N ARG A 18 -12.93 5.14 13.17
CA ARG A 18 -12.36 5.97 14.24
C ARG A 18 -12.28 7.43 13.85
N ALA A 19 -11.91 7.72 12.61
CA ALA A 19 -11.91 9.07 12.08
C ALA A 19 -13.32 9.70 12.13
N SER A 20 -14.35 8.91 11.84
CA SER A 20 -15.75 9.37 11.92
C SER A 20 -16.19 9.67 13.35
N LEU A 21 -15.70 8.92 14.35
CA LEU A 21 -16.07 9.09 15.76
C LEU A 21 -15.24 10.16 16.48
N SER A 22 -13.98 10.34 16.09
CA SER A 22 -13.03 11.23 16.77
C SER A 22 -12.11 11.89 15.74
N PRO A 23 -12.66 12.79 14.89
CA PRO A 23 -11.90 13.35 13.76
C PRO A 23 -10.69 14.19 14.18
N GLU A 24 -10.73 14.80 15.37
CA GLU A 24 -9.64 15.64 15.87
C GLU A 24 -8.53 14.84 16.57
N ARG A 25 -8.73 13.54 16.78
CA ARG A 25 -7.75 12.72 17.47
C ARG A 25 -6.59 12.37 16.56
N ARG A 26 -5.38 12.48 17.08
CA ARG A 26 -4.18 12.09 16.34
C ARG A 26 -4.15 10.59 16.12
N ALA A 27 -4.01 10.18 14.85
CA ALA A 27 -3.89 8.78 14.48
C ALA A 27 -2.44 8.33 14.44
N LEU A 28 -1.55 9.17 13.90
CA LEU A 28 -0.16 8.85 13.62
C LEU A 28 0.75 9.99 13.99
N VAL A 29 1.89 9.64 14.58
CA VAL A 29 3.03 10.53 14.76
C VAL A 29 4.26 9.79 14.25
N PHE A 30 4.86 10.26 13.15
CA PHE A 30 6.06 9.69 12.56
C PHE A 30 7.07 10.78 12.32
N GLU A 31 8.24 10.65 12.94
CA GLU A 31 9.27 11.68 12.89
C GLU A 31 8.70 13.02 13.33
N GLU A 32 8.63 13.99 12.44
CA GLU A 32 8.03 15.30 12.70
C GLU A 32 6.64 15.46 12.06
N GLN A 33 6.13 14.39 11.44
CA GLN A 33 4.82 14.42 10.78
C GLN A 33 3.72 13.94 11.71
N GLU A 34 2.70 14.76 11.88
CA GLU A 34 1.50 14.43 12.63
C GLU A 34 0.28 14.52 11.73
N ALA A 35 -0.63 13.57 11.87
CA ALA A 35 -1.91 13.62 11.19
C ALA A 35 -3.04 13.23 12.15
N SER A 36 -4.19 13.91 12.05
CA SER A 36 -5.40 13.47 12.73
C SER A 36 -5.94 12.19 12.07
N TYR A 37 -6.82 11.47 12.77
CA TYR A 37 -7.50 10.31 12.19
C TYR A 37 -8.29 10.68 10.93
N ALA A 38 -8.95 11.85 10.93
CA ALA A 38 -9.71 12.32 9.77
C ALA A 38 -8.82 12.56 8.55
N GLN A 39 -7.68 13.21 8.75
CA GLN A 39 -6.73 13.49 7.68
C GLN A 39 -6.12 12.20 7.11
N PHE A 40 -5.72 11.30 7.98
CA PHE A 40 -5.17 10.01 7.56
C PHE A 40 -6.21 9.19 6.79
N ALA A 41 -7.41 9.07 7.33
CA ALA A 41 -8.49 8.33 6.69
C ALA A 41 -8.89 8.94 5.33
N ASP A 42 -8.89 10.26 5.22
CA ASP A 42 -9.15 10.94 3.94
C ASP A 42 -8.11 10.56 2.89
N ARG A 43 -6.83 10.60 3.24
CA ARG A 43 -5.75 10.20 2.33
C ARG A 43 -5.85 8.74 1.93
N VAL A 44 -6.10 7.85 2.87
CA VAL A 44 -6.31 6.42 2.60
C VAL A 44 -7.47 6.20 1.63
N ARG A 45 -8.60 6.87 1.87
CA ARG A 45 -9.79 6.75 1.02
C ARG A 45 -9.55 7.26 -0.40
N ARG A 46 -8.82 8.36 -0.55
CA ARG A 46 -8.46 8.92 -1.88
C ARG A 46 -7.49 8.01 -2.61
N GLN A 47 -6.52 7.46 -1.89
CA GLN A 47 -5.57 6.50 -2.45
C GLN A 47 -6.26 5.20 -2.87
N ALA A 48 -7.22 4.72 -2.09
CA ALA A 48 -8.04 3.57 -2.44
C ALA A 48 -8.85 3.82 -3.72
N THR A 49 -9.37 5.02 -3.91
CA THR A 49 -10.04 5.41 -5.15
C THR A 49 -9.12 5.26 -6.36
N LEU A 50 -7.89 5.76 -6.27
CA LEU A 50 -6.91 5.64 -7.35
C LEU A 50 -6.59 4.18 -7.68
N PHE A 51 -6.39 3.37 -6.67
CA PHE A 51 -6.10 1.94 -6.86
C PHE A 51 -7.27 1.22 -7.52
N ARG A 52 -8.49 1.50 -7.08
CA ARG A 52 -9.70 0.92 -7.67
C ARG A 52 -9.88 1.36 -9.12
N GLN A 53 -9.67 2.62 -9.42
CA GLN A 53 -9.73 3.15 -10.79
C GLN A 53 -8.67 2.52 -11.69
N GLY A 54 -7.52 2.19 -11.13
CA GLY A 54 -6.45 1.47 -11.82
C GLY A 54 -6.71 -0.03 -11.98
N GLY A 55 -7.82 -0.53 -11.46
CA GLY A 55 -8.25 -1.91 -11.63
C GLY A 55 -7.98 -2.85 -10.47
N VAL A 56 -7.54 -2.34 -9.32
CA VAL A 56 -7.31 -3.19 -8.13
C VAL A 56 -8.65 -3.74 -7.62
N CYS A 57 -8.75 -5.04 -7.54
CA CYS A 57 -9.90 -5.79 -7.04
C CYS A 57 -9.52 -6.57 -5.77
N VAL A 58 -10.53 -7.12 -5.11
CA VAL A 58 -10.34 -8.04 -3.98
C VAL A 58 -9.37 -9.16 -4.38
N GLY A 59 -8.37 -9.41 -3.53
CA GLY A 59 -7.36 -10.44 -3.77
C GLY A 59 -6.19 -10.01 -4.65
N ASP A 60 -6.26 -8.86 -5.31
CA ASP A 60 -5.11 -8.32 -6.04
C ASP A 60 -4.00 -7.93 -5.07
N ARG A 61 -2.76 -7.86 -5.55
CA ARG A 61 -1.61 -7.51 -4.73
C ARG A 61 -1.16 -6.09 -5.03
N VAL A 62 -0.97 -5.34 -3.94
CA VAL A 62 -0.42 -3.97 -3.96
C VAL A 62 0.91 -3.99 -3.24
N GLY A 63 1.97 -3.64 -3.94
CA GLY A 63 3.33 -3.62 -3.39
C GLY A 63 3.76 -2.22 -2.98
N PHE A 64 4.59 -2.16 -1.94
CA PHE A 64 5.26 -0.93 -1.52
C PHE A 64 6.76 -1.17 -1.35
N LEU A 65 7.56 -0.36 -2.01
CA LEU A 65 9.02 -0.39 -1.93
C LEU A 65 9.50 0.94 -1.35
N GLY A 66 9.97 0.92 -0.10
CA GLY A 66 10.47 2.15 0.49
C GLY A 66 10.67 2.11 2.00
N MET A 67 11.18 3.24 2.51
CA MET A 67 11.43 3.47 3.93
C MET A 67 10.45 4.47 4.55
N ASN A 68 9.63 5.14 3.76
CA ASN A 68 8.69 6.14 4.25
C ASN A 68 7.53 5.44 4.95
N HIS A 69 7.55 5.42 6.27
CA HIS A 69 6.54 4.74 7.07
C HIS A 69 5.12 5.28 6.89
N PRO A 70 4.88 6.61 6.83
CA PRO A 70 3.55 7.13 6.51
C PRO A 70 3.03 6.63 5.16
N ALA A 71 3.84 6.68 4.12
CA ALA A 71 3.45 6.22 2.78
C ALA A 71 3.19 4.70 2.75
N LEU A 72 4.00 3.93 3.46
CA LEU A 72 3.80 2.48 3.61
C LEU A 72 2.44 2.18 4.26
N LEU A 73 2.14 2.84 5.38
CA LEU A 73 0.89 2.62 6.10
C LEU A 73 -0.32 3.06 5.29
N GLU A 74 -0.25 4.21 4.63
CA GLU A 74 -1.33 4.68 3.76
C GLU A 74 -1.59 3.69 2.62
N THR A 75 -0.55 3.16 2.01
CA THR A 75 -0.67 2.16 0.95
C THR A 75 -1.24 0.84 1.46
N MET A 76 -0.79 0.38 2.62
CA MET A 76 -1.31 -0.82 3.27
C MET A 76 -2.81 -0.69 3.56
N PHE A 77 -3.22 0.40 4.19
CA PHE A 77 -4.61 0.62 4.54
C PHE A 77 -5.49 0.84 3.29
N ALA A 78 -4.98 1.51 2.27
CA ALA A 78 -5.72 1.66 1.00
C ALA A 78 -5.95 0.33 0.31
N ALA A 79 -4.93 -0.54 0.29
CA ALA A 79 -5.06 -1.89 -0.24
C ALA A 79 -6.11 -2.70 0.56
N GLN A 80 -6.03 -2.65 1.87
CA GLN A 80 -6.97 -3.36 2.74
C GLN A 80 -8.40 -2.84 2.59
N ALA A 81 -8.58 -1.54 2.36
CA ALA A 81 -9.89 -0.97 2.10
C ALA A 81 -10.55 -1.54 0.84
N LEU A 82 -9.77 -2.06 -0.09
CA LEU A 82 -10.24 -2.71 -1.31
C LEU A 82 -10.27 -4.24 -1.22
N GLY A 83 -9.90 -4.82 -0.08
CA GLY A 83 -9.75 -6.26 0.04
C GLY A 83 -8.55 -6.81 -0.72
N ALA A 84 -7.61 -5.96 -1.07
CA ALA A 84 -6.38 -6.35 -1.73
C ALA A 84 -5.34 -6.84 -0.71
N ILE A 85 -4.34 -7.55 -1.21
CA ILE A 85 -3.26 -8.10 -0.40
C ILE A 85 -2.08 -7.14 -0.47
N PHE A 86 -1.56 -6.75 0.69
CA PHE A 86 -0.40 -5.87 0.77
C PHE A 86 0.90 -6.65 0.71
N VAL A 87 1.85 -6.18 -0.10
CA VAL A 87 3.17 -6.82 -0.27
C VAL A 87 4.26 -5.79 0.08
N PRO A 88 4.72 -5.75 1.33
CA PRO A 88 5.86 -4.91 1.68
C PRO A 88 7.14 -5.48 1.07
N LEU A 89 7.90 -4.63 0.39
CA LEU A 89 9.12 -5.00 -0.29
C LEU A 89 10.34 -4.46 0.46
N ASN A 90 11.33 -5.31 0.67
CA ASN A 90 12.55 -4.93 1.37
C ASN A 90 13.45 -4.09 0.45
N PHE A 91 13.62 -2.82 0.79
CA PHE A 91 14.44 -1.87 0.02
C PHE A 91 15.94 -2.24 -0.03
N ARG A 92 16.39 -3.17 0.81
CA ARG A 92 17.79 -3.64 0.83
C ARG A 92 18.07 -4.69 -0.24
N LEU A 93 17.04 -5.22 -0.86
CA LEU A 93 17.19 -6.21 -1.92
C LEU A 93 17.66 -5.57 -3.21
N THR A 94 18.30 -6.37 -4.05
CA THR A 94 18.71 -5.94 -5.39
C THR A 94 17.50 -5.79 -6.31
N ALA A 95 17.68 -5.06 -7.40
CA ALA A 95 16.63 -4.93 -8.42
C ALA A 95 16.20 -6.29 -8.99
N GLU A 96 17.13 -7.23 -9.13
CA GLU A 96 16.84 -8.58 -9.62
C GLU A 96 16.01 -9.38 -8.62
N GLU A 97 16.37 -9.34 -7.34
CA GLU A 97 15.60 -9.98 -6.28
C GLU A 97 14.20 -9.38 -6.16
N LEU A 98 14.10 -8.05 -6.21
CA LEU A 98 12.81 -7.35 -6.18
C LEU A 98 11.95 -7.72 -7.39
N THR A 99 12.54 -7.81 -8.58
CA THR A 99 11.82 -8.22 -9.80
C THR A 99 11.23 -9.62 -9.63
N PHE A 100 12.00 -10.54 -9.08
CA PHE A 100 11.50 -11.90 -8.80
C PHE A 100 10.31 -11.87 -7.85
N ILE A 101 10.41 -11.17 -6.72
CA ILE A 101 9.35 -11.10 -5.72
C ILE A 101 8.09 -10.45 -6.28
N ILE A 102 8.24 -9.32 -6.96
CA ILE A 102 7.12 -8.57 -7.54
C ILE A 102 6.35 -9.45 -8.52
N ASN A 103 7.07 -10.16 -9.38
CA ASN A 103 6.45 -11.03 -10.39
C ASN A 103 5.88 -12.30 -9.77
N ASP A 104 6.58 -12.90 -8.82
CA ASP A 104 6.10 -14.10 -8.12
C ASP A 104 4.82 -13.82 -7.31
N ALA A 105 4.78 -12.70 -6.62
CA ALA A 105 3.59 -12.25 -5.91
C ALA A 105 2.48 -11.75 -6.85
N GLY A 106 2.78 -11.48 -8.10
CA GLY A 106 1.82 -10.94 -9.05
C GLY A 106 1.32 -9.56 -8.66
N VAL A 107 2.23 -8.66 -8.31
CA VAL A 107 1.88 -7.31 -7.87
C VAL A 107 1.21 -6.54 -9.00
N HIS A 108 -0.04 -6.13 -8.77
CA HIS A 108 -0.83 -5.35 -9.73
C HIS A 108 -0.41 -3.88 -9.74
N THR A 109 -0.26 -3.31 -8.56
CA THR A 109 0.06 -1.88 -8.37
C THR A 109 1.27 -1.77 -7.45
N LEU A 110 2.29 -1.04 -7.91
CA LEU A 110 3.52 -0.83 -7.18
C LEU A 110 3.65 0.64 -6.80
N VAL A 111 3.80 0.89 -5.51
CA VAL A 111 4.14 2.21 -4.97
C VAL A 111 5.59 2.18 -4.50
N VAL A 112 6.37 3.15 -4.94
CA VAL A 112 7.81 3.22 -4.66
C VAL A 112 8.13 4.56 -4.02
N ASP A 113 8.91 4.54 -2.95
CA ASP A 113 9.52 5.75 -2.42
C ASP A 113 10.40 6.40 -3.48
N ASP A 114 10.36 7.73 -3.54
CA ASP A 114 11.06 8.51 -4.57
C ASP A 114 12.53 8.14 -4.69
N ALA A 115 13.19 7.94 -3.54
CA ALA A 115 14.62 7.57 -3.49
C ALA A 115 14.92 6.21 -4.13
N LEU A 116 13.93 5.35 -4.29
CA LEU A 116 14.09 3.98 -4.79
C LEU A 116 13.58 3.79 -6.22
N SER A 117 12.99 4.82 -6.81
CA SER A 117 12.52 4.76 -8.20
C SER A 117 13.68 4.51 -9.18
N GLY A 118 14.88 5.02 -8.89
CA GLY A 118 16.08 4.78 -9.68
C GLY A 118 16.62 3.35 -9.56
N VAL A 119 16.32 2.67 -8.46
CA VAL A 119 16.75 1.28 -8.24
C VAL A 119 15.91 0.31 -9.06
N ILE A 120 14.59 0.43 -8.98
CA ILE A 120 13.67 -0.49 -9.65
C ILE A 120 13.28 -0.04 -11.07
N GLY A 121 13.42 1.24 -11.38
CA GLY A 121 13.06 1.81 -12.66
C GLY A 121 13.64 1.08 -13.88
N PRO A 122 14.93 0.73 -13.88
CA PRO A 122 15.52 -0.03 -15.00
C PRO A 122 14.90 -1.40 -15.23
N ALA A 123 14.29 -1.99 -14.19
CA ALA A 123 13.63 -3.30 -14.30
C ALA A 123 12.14 -3.20 -14.63
N ARG A 124 11.60 -1.99 -14.70
CA ARG A 124 10.16 -1.74 -14.78
C ARG A 124 9.47 -2.47 -15.91
N GLU A 125 10.07 -2.52 -17.09
CA GLU A 125 9.49 -3.21 -18.26
C GLU A 125 9.36 -4.72 -18.07
N ARG A 126 10.11 -5.30 -17.14
CA ARG A 126 10.07 -6.72 -16.81
C ARG A 126 9.09 -7.06 -15.70
N LEU A 127 8.49 -6.04 -15.07
CA LEU A 127 7.54 -6.22 -13.98
C LEU A 127 6.13 -6.45 -14.51
N CYS A 128 5.40 -7.33 -13.83
CA CYS A 128 4.02 -7.67 -14.18
C CYS A 128 3.01 -6.57 -13.80
N CYS A 129 3.45 -5.54 -13.09
CA CYS A 129 2.57 -4.50 -12.59
C CYS A 129 1.87 -3.74 -13.72
N ARG A 130 0.63 -3.36 -13.48
CA ARG A 130 -0.17 -2.54 -14.39
C ARG A 130 -0.11 -1.06 -14.06
N GLU A 131 0.15 -0.73 -12.78
CA GLU A 131 0.24 0.64 -12.30
C GLU A 131 1.50 0.84 -11.49
N PHE A 132 2.16 1.99 -11.71
CA PHE A 132 3.41 2.35 -11.07
C PHE A 132 3.30 3.78 -10.53
N PHE A 133 3.50 3.93 -9.23
CA PHE A 133 3.45 5.23 -8.55
C PHE A 133 4.74 5.51 -7.80
N THR A 134 5.21 6.75 -7.85
CA THR A 134 6.08 7.28 -6.81
C THR A 134 5.23 7.90 -5.70
N SER A 135 5.70 7.84 -4.45
CA SER A 135 4.89 8.26 -3.31
C SER A 135 4.66 9.76 -3.22
N GLU A 136 5.72 10.58 -3.22
CA GLU A 136 5.61 11.99 -2.88
C GLU A 136 6.10 12.95 -3.99
N SER A 137 7.05 12.54 -4.82
CA SER A 137 7.67 13.39 -5.82
C SER A 137 7.50 12.86 -7.23
N GLU A 138 7.55 13.76 -8.21
CA GLU A 138 7.52 13.38 -9.62
C GLU A 138 8.75 12.59 -10.01
N ALA A 139 8.56 11.56 -10.82
CA ALA A 139 9.61 10.84 -11.51
C ALA A 139 9.16 10.49 -12.93
N ALA A 140 10.06 10.63 -13.91
CA ALA A 140 9.74 10.38 -15.29
C ALA A 140 9.25 8.94 -15.52
N GLY A 141 8.09 8.80 -16.13
CA GLY A 141 7.47 7.51 -16.40
C GLY A 141 6.68 6.90 -15.24
N TRP A 142 6.62 7.58 -14.10
CA TRP A 142 5.86 7.15 -12.93
C TRP A 142 4.67 8.07 -12.70
N ARG A 143 3.57 7.51 -12.22
CA ARG A 143 2.46 8.33 -11.73
C ARG A 143 2.82 8.91 -10.38
N HIS A 144 2.43 10.15 -10.14
CA HIS A 144 2.73 10.86 -8.90
C HIS A 144 1.58 10.68 -7.90
N LEU A 145 1.75 9.78 -6.95
CA LEU A 145 0.67 9.38 -6.05
C LEU A 145 0.12 10.54 -5.23
N ALA A 146 0.98 11.34 -4.62
CA ALA A 146 0.54 12.47 -3.78
C ALA A 146 -0.30 13.47 -4.56
N ALA A 147 0.11 13.84 -5.77
CA ALA A 147 -0.63 14.77 -6.62
C ALA A 147 -1.98 14.20 -7.08
N GLU A 148 -1.99 12.96 -7.54
CA GLU A 148 -3.22 12.31 -8.00
C GLU A 148 -4.19 12.05 -6.83
N ARG A 149 -3.66 11.66 -5.68
CA ARG A 149 -4.44 11.49 -4.46
C ARG A 149 -5.13 12.78 -4.04
N ALA A 150 -4.43 13.91 -4.07
CA ALA A 150 -5.01 15.20 -3.73
C ALA A 150 -6.19 15.59 -4.64
N ALA A 151 -6.18 15.16 -5.89
CA ALA A 151 -7.23 15.41 -6.87
C ALA A 151 -8.34 14.35 -6.88
N ALA A 152 -8.15 13.22 -6.20
CA ALA A 152 -9.10 12.12 -6.20
C ALA A 152 -10.24 12.36 -5.21
N GLU A 153 -11.42 11.83 -5.53
CA GLU A 153 -12.52 11.76 -4.57
C GLU A 153 -12.30 10.62 -3.59
N PRO A 154 -12.58 10.82 -2.29
CA PRO A 154 -12.43 9.75 -1.32
C PRO A 154 -13.39 8.60 -1.60
N LEU A 155 -12.90 7.37 -1.44
CA LEU A 155 -13.74 6.18 -1.54
C LEU A 155 -14.86 6.25 -0.50
N PRO A 156 -16.12 6.00 -0.87
CA PRO A 156 -17.23 5.98 0.10
C PRO A 156 -16.98 4.95 1.20
N VAL A 157 -17.31 5.31 2.45
CA VAL A 157 -17.11 4.46 3.64
C VAL A 157 -17.93 3.17 3.59
N ALA A 158 -18.97 3.16 2.76
CA ALA A 158 -19.91 2.03 2.66
C ALA A 158 -19.34 0.78 1.93
N VAL A 159 -18.07 0.76 1.60
CA VAL A 159 -17.44 -0.47 1.13
C VAL A 159 -17.32 -1.38 2.34
N SER A 160 -18.28 -2.28 2.47
CA SER A 160 -18.26 -3.34 3.48
C SER A 160 -17.09 -4.27 3.14
N MET A 161 -15.98 -4.04 3.79
CA MET A 161 -14.85 -4.96 3.72
C MET A 161 -15.11 -6.06 4.74
N GLY A 162 -15.13 -7.30 4.29
CA GLY A 162 -15.21 -8.43 5.20
C GLY A 162 -14.07 -8.41 6.21
N GLN A 163 -14.32 -8.96 7.40
CA GLN A 163 -13.32 -8.98 8.47
C GLN A 163 -12.06 -9.80 8.14
N HIS A 164 -12.07 -10.51 7.01
CA HIS A 164 -11.01 -11.41 6.59
C HIS A 164 -10.04 -10.81 5.57
N ASP A 165 -10.21 -9.53 5.23
CA ASP A 165 -9.51 -8.93 4.10
C ASP A 165 -8.17 -8.30 4.46
N VAL A 166 -7.72 -8.45 5.71
CA VAL A 166 -6.38 -8.04 6.13
C VAL A 166 -5.40 -9.13 5.74
N ALA A 167 -4.82 -8.98 4.58
CA ALA A 167 -3.88 -9.96 4.05
C ALA A 167 -2.56 -9.29 3.69
N ILE A 168 -1.46 -9.91 4.12
CA ILE A 168 -0.11 -9.46 3.83
C ILE A 168 0.70 -10.67 3.35
N ILE A 169 1.37 -10.51 2.22
CA ILE A 169 2.37 -11.49 1.76
C ILE A 169 3.74 -10.92 2.06
N MET A 170 4.51 -11.62 2.89
CA MET A 170 5.88 -11.25 3.21
C MET A 170 6.85 -12.27 2.64
N TYR A 171 7.92 -11.77 2.06
CA TYR A 171 9.01 -12.59 1.57
C TYR A 171 10.17 -12.54 2.55
N THR A 172 10.70 -13.71 2.90
CA THR A 172 11.90 -13.85 3.73
C THR A 172 13.08 -14.20 2.84
N SER A 173 14.25 -13.60 3.12
CA SER A 173 15.47 -14.00 2.44
C SER A 173 15.81 -15.43 2.82
N GLY A 174 15.88 -16.30 1.81
CA GLY A 174 16.40 -17.66 1.98
C GLY A 174 17.93 -17.64 2.10
N THR A 175 18.49 -18.62 2.77
CA THR A 175 19.94 -18.81 2.88
C THR A 175 20.58 -19.33 1.59
N THR A 176 19.79 -19.68 0.58
CA THR A 176 20.23 -20.40 -0.61
C THR A 176 19.68 -19.82 -1.91
N GLY A 177 19.71 -18.50 -2.09
CA GLY A 177 19.35 -17.91 -3.37
C GLY A 177 18.12 -17.01 -3.33
N LEU A 178 17.15 -17.23 -4.24
CA LEU A 178 16.01 -16.34 -4.40
C LEU A 178 15.10 -16.33 -3.16
N PRO A 179 14.49 -15.16 -2.82
CA PRO A 179 13.54 -15.04 -1.73
C PRO A 179 12.35 -15.98 -1.88
N LYS A 180 11.80 -16.40 -0.75
CA LYS A 180 10.62 -17.29 -0.71
C LYS A 180 9.45 -16.54 -0.07
N GLY A 181 8.28 -16.70 -0.66
CA GLY A 181 7.02 -16.19 -0.13
C GLY A 181 6.37 -17.10 0.88
#